data_d84ddbf99787747ff297ff84f432c8b2
#
_entry.id   d84ddbf99787747ff297ff84f432c8b2
#
_cell.length_a   1.000
_cell.length_b   1.000
_cell.length_c   1.000
_cell.angle_alpha   90.00
_cell.angle_beta   90.00
_cell.angle_gamma   90.00
#
_symmetry.space_group_name_H-M   'P 1'
#
loop_
_entity.id
_entity.type
_entity.pdbx_description
1 polymer ?
#
loop_
_entity_poly.entity_id
_entity_poly.type
_entity_poly.pdbx_seq_one_letter_code
_entity_poly.pdbx_strand_id
1 'polypeptide(L)'
;MSEPTGLRARKKERTRDAIADSAVSLFLAHGFDRVSVNDIAAAAEISKPTLFRYFPTKEDLVLHRFADHQGEAARVVRDRESGIKPLTALHRHFRAALDRHDPVTGLNDHPEVVAFHRLVFTTPSLAGRLTRYQLEDEEALADALGEGIQARLRAAQVLAVQRVLARTNWQKIADGRTARDVHPEAVADADQAFDQLR
;
A
#
# COMPACT_ATOMS: atom_id res chain seq x y z
N MET A 1 28.20 -17.57 14.63
CA MET A 1 28.01 -18.07 13.25
C MET A 1 26.52 -18.05 12.92
N SER A 2 25.97 -16.87 12.51
CA SER A 2 24.50 -16.69 12.28
C SER A 2 24.21 -15.98 10.94
N GLU A 3 24.84 -16.39 9.82
CA GLU A 3 24.68 -15.72 8.52
C GLU A 3 23.96 -16.47 7.38
N PRO A 4 23.57 -17.74 7.45
CA PRO A 4 22.88 -18.35 6.30
C PRO A 4 21.41 -17.91 6.16
N THR A 5 20.75 -17.49 7.24
CA THR A 5 19.32 -17.16 7.24
C THR A 5 19.05 -15.81 6.57
N GLY A 6 19.87 -14.81 6.77
CA GLY A 6 19.71 -13.47 6.19
C GLY A 6 19.92 -13.43 4.67
N LEU A 7 20.90 -14.16 4.17
CA LEU A 7 21.24 -14.17 2.73
C LEU A 7 20.17 -14.89 1.89
N ARG A 8 19.65 -16.01 2.41
CA ARG A 8 18.56 -16.76 1.77
C ARG A 8 17.25 -15.97 1.75
N ALA A 9 16.94 -15.29 2.86
CA ALA A 9 15.75 -14.44 2.95
C ALA A 9 15.84 -13.26 1.96
N ARG A 10 16.97 -12.55 1.91
CA ARG A 10 17.19 -11.46 0.96
C ARG A 10 17.12 -11.93 -0.50
N LYS A 11 17.69 -13.11 -0.82
CA LYS A 11 17.60 -13.66 -2.17
C LYS A 11 16.15 -14.02 -2.55
N LYS A 12 15.39 -14.57 -1.61
CA LYS A 12 13.99 -14.90 -1.80
C LYS A 12 13.15 -13.64 -2.06
N GLU A 13 13.39 -12.57 -1.29
CA GLU A 13 12.70 -11.28 -1.45
C GLU A 13 13.04 -10.65 -2.81
N ARG A 14 14.30 -10.53 -3.17
CA ARG A 14 14.70 -10.02 -4.49
C ARG A 14 14.08 -10.81 -5.65
N THR A 15 13.95 -12.13 -5.51
CA THR A 15 13.27 -12.95 -6.54
C THR A 15 11.78 -12.63 -6.57
N ARG A 16 11.16 -12.43 -5.42
CA ARG A 16 9.74 -12.06 -5.29
C ARG A 16 9.48 -10.72 -5.96
N ASP A 17 10.31 -9.72 -5.67
CA ASP A 17 10.22 -8.39 -6.27
C ASP A 17 10.34 -8.46 -7.80
N ALA A 18 11.34 -9.16 -8.31
CA ALA A 18 11.56 -9.31 -9.75
C ALA A 18 10.38 -9.98 -10.47
N ILE A 19 9.74 -10.98 -9.85
CA ILE A 19 8.54 -11.63 -10.38
C ILE A 19 7.37 -10.64 -10.40
N ALA A 20 7.16 -9.89 -9.30
CA ALA A 20 6.09 -8.91 -9.20
C ALA A 20 6.27 -7.77 -10.21
N ASP A 21 7.49 -7.26 -10.39
CA ASP A 21 7.79 -6.20 -11.35
C ASP A 21 7.54 -6.65 -12.79
N SER A 22 7.95 -7.87 -13.15
CA SER A 22 7.65 -8.45 -14.47
C SER A 22 6.14 -8.57 -14.70
N ALA A 23 5.39 -9.02 -13.70
CA ALA A 23 3.94 -9.14 -13.78
C ALA A 23 3.26 -7.78 -13.93
N VAL A 24 3.63 -6.78 -13.10
CA VAL A 24 3.08 -5.43 -13.17
C VAL A 24 3.35 -4.79 -14.53
N SER A 25 4.55 -4.95 -15.08
CA SER A 25 4.89 -4.45 -16.42
C SER A 25 3.97 -5.03 -17.50
N LEU A 26 3.72 -6.35 -17.46
CA LEU A 26 2.79 -7.01 -18.38
C LEU A 26 1.35 -6.51 -18.19
N PHE A 27 0.90 -6.34 -16.96
CA PHE A 27 -0.45 -5.84 -16.68
C PHE A 27 -0.66 -4.42 -17.16
N LEU A 28 0.33 -3.55 -17.00
CA LEU A 28 0.28 -2.17 -17.49
C LEU A 28 0.27 -2.11 -19.02
N ALA A 29 1.02 -2.99 -19.69
CA ALA A 29 1.09 -3.03 -21.14
C ALA A 29 -0.15 -3.66 -21.80
N HIS A 30 -0.70 -4.71 -21.21
CA HIS A 30 -1.72 -5.55 -21.87
C HIS A 30 -3.07 -5.57 -21.14
N GLY A 31 -3.16 -5.04 -19.92
CA GLY A 31 -4.34 -5.11 -19.05
C GLY A 31 -4.38 -6.38 -18.20
N PHE A 32 -4.95 -6.26 -16.99
CA PHE A 32 -4.93 -7.34 -16.00
C PHE A 32 -5.57 -8.64 -16.54
N ASP A 33 -6.76 -8.57 -17.11
CA ASP A 33 -7.52 -9.77 -17.48
C ASP A 33 -6.90 -10.53 -18.66
N ARG A 34 -6.19 -9.85 -19.55
CA ARG A 34 -5.61 -10.46 -20.77
C ARG A 34 -4.29 -11.17 -20.52
N VAL A 35 -3.57 -10.86 -19.45
CA VAL A 35 -2.30 -11.51 -19.12
C VAL A 35 -2.56 -12.78 -18.33
N SER A 36 -2.08 -13.91 -18.83
CA SER A 36 -2.21 -15.19 -18.14
C SER A 36 -1.07 -15.44 -17.15
N VAL A 37 -1.29 -16.36 -16.21
CA VAL A 37 -0.24 -16.82 -15.28
C VAL A 37 0.95 -17.45 -16.03
N ASN A 38 0.70 -18.06 -17.20
CA ASN A 38 1.75 -18.64 -18.01
C ASN A 38 2.63 -17.56 -18.65
N ASP A 39 2.05 -16.45 -19.10
CA ASP A 39 2.80 -15.32 -19.65
C ASP A 39 3.72 -14.70 -18.60
N ILE A 40 3.22 -14.57 -17.36
CA ILE A 40 4.00 -14.04 -16.24
C ILE A 40 5.15 -15.00 -15.89
N ALA A 41 4.88 -16.30 -15.81
CA ALA A 41 5.90 -17.30 -15.50
C ALA A 41 7.00 -17.32 -16.57
N ALA A 42 6.62 -17.19 -17.85
CA ALA A 42 7.57 -17.10 -18.98
C ALA A 42 8.40 -15.82 -18.89
N ALA A 43 7.78 -14.64 -18.65
CA ALA A 43 8.47 -13.37 -18.54
C ALA A 43 9.44 -13.31 -17.34
N ALA A 44 9.10 -13.99 -16.24
CA ALA A 44 9.95 -14.09 -15.06
C ALA A 44 10.94 -15.27 -15.11
N GLU A 45 11.02 -16.01 -16.22
CA GLU A 45 11.89 -17.17 -16.45
C GLU A 45 11.76 -18.25 -15.37
N ILE A 46 10.53 -18.48 -14.87
CA ILE A 46 10.24 -19.48 -13.84
C ILE A 46 9.11 -20.42 -14.26
N SER A 47 8.98 -21.55 -13.58
CA SER A 47 7.83 -22.43 -13.78
C SER A 47 6.57 -21.91 -13.08
N LYS A 48 5.39 -22.25 -13.63
CA LYS A 48 4.09 -21.94 -13.02
C LYS A 48 3.98 -22.42 -11.56
N PRO A 49 4.41 -23.65 -11.17
CA PRO A 49 4.44 -24.05 -9.76
C PRO A 49 5.34 -23.17 -8.90
N THR A 50 6.46 -22.71 -9.45
CA THR A 50 7.36 -21.78 -8.74
C THR A 50 6.68 -20.44 -8.52
N LEU A 51 5.97 -19.91 -9.51
CA LEU A 51 5.20 -18.66 -9.38
C LEU A 51 4.18 -18.76 -8.24
N PHE A 52 3.36 -19.81 -8.21
CA PHE A 52 2.36 -20.00 -7.16
C PHE A 52 2.93 -20.22 -5.76
N ARG A 53 4.18 -20.67 -5.65
CA ARG A 53 4.88 -20.75 -4.36
C ARG A 53 5.23 -19.36 -3.80
N TYR A 54 5.45 -18.36 -4.68
CA TYR A 54 5.71 -16.96 -4.28
C TYR A 54 4.42 -16.17 -4.12
N PHE A 55 3.46 -16.37 -5.03
CA PHE A 55 2.22 -15.59 -5.10
C PHE A 55 1.04 -16.54 -5.31
N PRO A 56 0.22 -16.79 -4.27
CA PRO A 56 -0.92 -17.70 -4.34
C PRO A 56 -1.95 -17.32 -5.41
N THR A 57 -2.12 -16.02 -5.66
CA THR A 57 -3.08 -15.52 -6.65
C THR A 57 -2.41 -14.53 -7.61
N LYS A 58 -3.07 -14.25 -8.73
CA LYS A 58 -2.63 -13.28 -9.72
C LYS A 58 -2.70 -11.86 -9.16
N GLU A 59 -3.69 -11.60 -8.31
CA GLU A 59 -3.87 -10.34 -7.60
C GLU A 59 -2.70 -10.05 -6.63
N ASP A 60 -2.17 -11.08 -5.98
CA ASP A 60 -1.06 -10.93 -5.04
C ASP A 60 0.23 -10.43 -5.71
N LEU A 61 0.41 -10.69 -7.02
CA LEU A 61 1.50 -10.15 -7.82
C LEU A 61 1.46 -8.62 -7.91
N VAL A 62 0.26 -8.07 -8.07
CA VAL A 62 0.05 -6.62 -8.14
C VAL A 62 0.16 -6.00 -6.74
N LEU A 63 -0.52 -6.61 -5.77
CA LEU A 63 -0.61 -6.05 -4.42
C LEU A 63 0.66 -6.21 -3.60
N HIS A 64 1.65 -6.97 -4.08
CA HIS A 64 2.97 -7.06 -3.45
C HIS A 64 3.62 -5.68 -3.23
N ARG A 65 3.40 -4.72 -4.12
CA ARG A 65 3.89 -3.34 -3.95
C ARG A 65 3.25 -2.59 -2.78
N PHE A 66 2.13 -3.08 -2.25
CA PHE A 66 1.55 -2.56 -1.01
C PHE A 66 2.05 -3.30 0.24
N ALA A 67 2.76 -4.43 0.08
CA ALA A 67 3.22 -5.24 1.20
C ALA A 67 4.20 -4.50 2.14
N ASP A 68 4.99 -3.57 1.61
CA ASP A 68 5.92 -2.75 2.40
C ASP A 68 5.19 -1.83 3.37
N HIS A 69 3.97 -1.41 3.02
CA HIS A 69 3.12 -0.57 3.85
C HIS A 69 2.19 -1.38 4.78
N GLN A 70 2.13 -2.71 4.60
CA GLN A 70 1.29 -3.56 5.45
C GLN A 70 1.75 -3.50 6.90
N GLY A 71 0.82 -3.22 7.80
CA GLY A 71 1.08 -3.03 9.23
C GLY A 71 1.85 -1.73 9.57
N GLU A 72 2.06 -0.82 8.62
CA GLU A 72 2.82 0.42 8.85
C GLU A 72 2.19 1.28 9.93
N ALA A 73 0.88 1.50 9.89
CA ALA A 73 0.17 2.26 10.90
C ALA A 73 0.34 1.66 12.31
N ALA A 74 0.32 0.33 12.41
CA ALA A 74 0.57 -0.38 13.68
C ALA A 74 2.02 -0.19 14.15
N ARG A 75 3.00 -0.25 13.24
CA ARG A 75 4.41 0.04 13.57
C ARG A 75 4.58 1.47 14.08
N VAL A 76 4.01 2.46 13.38
CA VAL A 76 4.05 3.86 13.79
C VAL A 76 3.51 4.06 15.22
N VAL A 77 2.44 3.35 15.56
CA VAL A 77 1.88 3.43 16.93
C VAL A 77 2.79 2.74 17.95
N ARG A 78 3.38 1.57 17.64
CA ARG A 78 4.25 0.85 18.57
C ARG A 78 5.58 1.57 18.80
N ASP A 79 6.16 2.14 17.73
CA ASP A 79 7.51 2.72 17.74
C ASP A 79 7.51 4.22 18.07
N ARG A 80 6.34 4.81 18.37
CA ARG A 80 6.22 6.23 18.69
C ARG A 80 6.99 6.60 19.96
N GLU A 81 7.49 7.82 19.99
CA GLU A 81 8.14 8.37 21.16
C GLU A 81 7.19 8.36 22.39
N SER A 82 7.78 8.12 23.57
CA SER A 82 7.04 8.16 24.84
C SER A 82 6.35 9.51 25.02
N GLY A 83 5.09 9.49 25.44
CA GLY A 83 4.27 10.69 25.64
C GLY A 83 3.55 11.20 24.38
N ILE A 84 3.89 10.73 23.18
CA ILE A 84 3.15 11.07 21.95
C ILE A 84 1.88 10.22 21.85
N LYS A 85 0.73 10.87 21.68
CA LYS A 85 -0.54 10.16 21.46
C LYS A 85 -0.51 9.40 20.12
N PRO A 86 -1.08 8.18 20.04
CA PRO A 86 -1.10 7.38 18.81
C PRO A 86 -1.60 8.15 17.59
N LEU A 87 -2.72 8.86 17.71
CA LEU A 87 -3.29 9.65 16.62
C LEU A 87 -2.35 10.77 16.13
N THR A 88 -1.61 11.41 17.06
CA THR A 88 -0.62 12.42 16.70
C THR A 88 0.55 11.81 15.92
N ALA A 89 1.01 10.62 16.30
CA ALA A 89 2.07 9.92 15.59
C ALA A 89 1.62 9.54 14.17
N LEU A 90 0.42 8.99 14.03
CA LEU A 90 -0.18 8.62 12.73
C LEU A 90 -0.37 9.83 11.82
N HIS A 91 -0.87 10.94 12.36
CA HIS A 91 -1.02 12.20 11.62
C HIS A 91 0.33 12.73 11.11
N ARG A 92 1.34 12.81 11.99
CA ARG A 92 2.70 13.24 11.61
C ARG A 92 3.30 12.34 10.54
N HIS A 93 3.10 11.02 10.66
CA HIS A 93 3.59 10.05 9.69
C HIS A 93 2.94 10.25 8.31
N PHE A 94 1.61 10.39 8.25
CA PHE A 94 0.88 10.63 7.02
C PHE A 94 1.29 11.95 6.35
N ARG A 95 1.45 13.02 7.13
CA ARG A 95 1.98 14.31 6.62
C ARG A 95 3.38 14.18 6.03
N ALA A 96 4.29 13.52 6.74
CA ALA A 96 5.63 13.28 6.23
C ALA A 96 5.63 12.43 4.95
N ALA A 97 4.66 11.52 4.78
CA ALA A 97 4.48 10.77 3.55
C ALA A 97 3.96 11.66 2.39
N LEU A 98 3.06 12.61 2.66
CA LEU A 98 2.65 13.63 1.68
C LEU A 98 3.84 14.47 1.21
N ASP A 99 4.67 14.93 2.16
CA ASP A 99 5.86 15.75 1.85
C ASP A 99 6.88 15.02 0.96
N ARG A 100 6.98 13.69 1.09
CA ARG A 100 7.84 12.84 0.24
C ARG A 100 7.17 12.40 -1.06
N HIS A 101 5.94 12.80 -1.31
CA HIS A 101 5.12 12.30 -2.41
C HIS A 101 5.06 10.76 -2.46
N ASP A 102 4.93 10.16 -1.29
CA ASP A 102 4.85 8.71 -1.15
C ASP A 102 3.63 8.16 -1.89
N PRO A 103 3.79 7.18 -2.79
CA PRO A 103 2.67 6.61 -3.56
C PRO A 103 1.47 6.17 -2.73
N VAL A 104 1.69 5.70 -1.50
CA VAL A 104 0.61 5.25 -0.60
C VAL A 104 -0.38 6.37 -0.24
N THR A 105 0.05 7.63 -0.32
CA THR A 105 -0.80 8.81 -0.08
C THR A 105 -1.65 9.21 -1.28
N GLY A 106 -1.47 8.55 -2.43
CA GLY A 106 -2.08 8.95 -3.70
C GLY A 106 -1.50 10.22 -4.30
N LEU A 107 -0.61 10.91 -3.60
CA LEU A 107 0.01 12.17 -4.02
C LEU A 107 1.35 11.89 -4.75
N ASN A 108 1.27 11.26 -5.91
CA ASN A 108 2.44 10.97 -6.74
C ASN A 108 2.04 11.03 -8.22
N ASP A 109 2.70 11.90 -8.99
CA ASP A 109 2.39 12.14 -10.40
C ASP A 109 3.34 11.44 -11.37
N HIS A 110 4.20 10.52 -10.87
CA HIS A 110 5.01 9.69 -11.75
C HIS A 110 4.11 8.81 -12.63
N PRO A 111 4.27 8.81 -13.95
CA PRO A 111 3.34 8.15 -14.87
C PRO A 111 3.08 6.67 -14.55
N GLU A 112 4.12 5.94 -14.13
CA GLU A 112 4.00 4.52 -13.76
C GLU A 112 3.17 4.33 -12.48
N VAL A 113 3.30 5.23 -11.49
CA VAL A 113 2.52 5.19 -10.26
C VAL A 113 1.06 5.48 -10.53
N VAL A 114 0.78 6.49 -11.36
CA VAL A 114 -0.59 6.83 -11.78
C VAL A 114 -1.23 5.66 -12.53
N ALA A 115 -0.50 5.05 -13.48
CA ALA A 115 -0.98 3.89 -14.21
C ALA A 115 -1.21 2.67 -13.30
N PHE A 116 -0.32 2.43 -12.36
CA PHE A 116 -0.45 1.36 -11.37
C PHE A 116 -1.68 1.55 -10.46
N HIS A 117 -1.88 2.74 -9.92
CA HIS A 117 -3.07 3.04 -9.12
C HIS A 117 -4.36 2.91 -9.94
N ARG A 118 -4.34 3.35 -11.21
CA ARG A 118 -5.48 3.15 -12.11
C ARG A 118 -5.78 1.67 -12.27
N LEU A 119 -4.77 0.84 -12.54
CA LEU A 119 -4.92 -0.61 -12.65
C LEU A 119 -5.60 -1.20 -11.41
N VAL A 120 -5.09 -0.87 -10.21
CA VAL A 120 -5.60 -1.39 -8.93
C VAL A 120 -7.04 -0.95 -8.66
N PHE A 121 -7.34 0.32 -8.90
CA PHE A 121 -8.63 0.89 -8.52
C PHE A 121 -9.75 0.63 -9.54
N THR A 122 -9.42 0.35 -10.79
CA THR A 122 -10.43 0.08 -11.83
C THR A 122 -10.64 -1.39 -12.13
N THR A 123 -9.79 -2.29 -11.60
CA THR A 123 -9.95 -3.74 -11.75
C THR A 123 -10.69 -4.30 -10.53
N PRO A 124 -11.93 -4.81 -10.68
CA PRO A 124 -12.76 -5.22 -9.53
C PRO A 124 -12.13 -6.28 -8.62
N SER A 125 -11.43 -7.27 -9.19
CA SER A 125 -10.76 -8.31 -8.41
C SER A 125 -9.60 -7.76 -7.57
N LEU A 126 -8.83 -6.80 -8.12
CA LEU A 126 -7.75 -6.12 -7.40
C LEU A 126 -8.30 -5.23 -6.29
N ALA A 127 -9.34 -4.46 -6.56
CA ALA A 127 -10.00 -3.61 -5.55
C ALA A 127 -10.56 -4.45 -4.38
N GLY A 128 -11.19 -5.60 -4.70
CA GLY A 128 -11.68 -6.54 -3.68
C GLY A 128 -10.54 -7.16 -2.86
N ARG A 129 -9.43 -7.52 -3.50
CA ARG A 129 -8.26 -8.07 -2.81
C ARG A 129 -7.59 -7.02 -1.92
N LEU A 130 -7.47 -5.76 -2.40
CA LEU A 130 -6.95 -4.65 -1.61
C LEU A 130 -7.78 -4.41 -0.34
N THR A 131 -9.11 -4.54 -0.42
CA THR A 131 -9.98 -4.42 0.76
C THR A 131 -9.62 -5.45 1.85
N ARG A 132 -9.24 -6.67 1.48
CA ARG A 132 -8.79 -7.68 2.45
C ARG A 132 -7.49 -7.27 3.14
N TYR A 133 -6.50 -6.74 2.40
CA TYR A 133 -5.27 -6.20 2.99
C TYR A 133 -5.57 -5.08 3.98
N GLN A 134 -6.53 -4.20 3.64
CA GLN A 134 -6.95 -3.11 4.53
C GLN A 134 -7.59 -3.61 5.82
N LEU A 135 -8.35 -4.71 5.79
CA LEU A 135 -8.91 -5.33 7.00
C LEU A 135 -7.81 -5.93 7.90
N GLU A 136 -6.79 -6.56 7.31
CA GLU A 136 -5.63 -7.07 8.05
C GLU A 136 -4.85 -5.92 8.73
N ASP A 137 -4.68 -4.79 8.03
CA ASP A 137 -4.06 -3.58 8.60
C ASP A 137 -4.89 -2.97 9.73
N GLU A 138 -6.22 -3.01 9.60
CA GLU A 138 -7.15 -2.55 10.63
C GLU A 138 -7.04 -3.37 11.91
N GLU A 139 -6.97 -4.70 11.80
CA GLU A 139 -6.75 -5.58 12.93
C GLU A 139 -5.39 -5.32 13.60
N ALA A 140 -4.32 -5.22 12.80
CA ALA A 140 -2.98 -4.93 13.30
C ALA A 140 -2.89 -3.58 14.02
N LEU A 141 -3.57 -2.54 13.50
CA LEU A 141 -3.63 -1.23 14.13
C LEU A 141 -4.47 -1.27 15.41
N ALA A 142 -5.60 -1.98 15.41
CA ALA A 142 -6.42 -2.15 16.61
C ALA A 142 -5.63 -2.77 17.76
N ASP A 143 -4.87 -3.84 17.48
CA ASP A 143 -3.99 -4.49 18.47
C ASP A 143 -2.90 -3.54 19.00
N ALA A 144 -2.37 -2.66 18.16
CA ALA A 144 -1.37 -1.67 18.58
C ALA A 144 -1.96 -0.53 19.42
N LEU A 145 -3.24 -0.21 19.24
CA LEU A 145 -3.96 0.81 19.99
C LEU A 145 -4.44 0.33 21.36
N GLY A 146 -4.62 -0.98 21.55
CA GLY A 146 -5.05 -1.60 22.78
C GLY A 146 -6.18 -2.61 22.60
N GLU A 147 -6.94 -2.86 23.66
CA GLU A 147 -8.00 -3.86 23.66
C GLU A 147 -9.39 -3.23 23.55
N GLY A 148 -10.34 -4.04 23.09
CA GLY A 148 -11.76 -3.73 23.12
C GLY A 148 -12.28 -2.94 21.92
N ILE A 149 -13.57 -2.60 21.99
CA ILE A 149 -14.29 -1.99 20.86
C ILE A 149 -13.74 -0.61 20.47
N GLN A 150 -13.23 0.16 21.43
CA GLN A 150 -12.73 1.51 21.16
C GLN A 150 -11.45 1.48 20.32
N ALA A 151 -10.55 0.53 20.55
CA ALA A 151 -9.35 0.35 19.73
C ALA A 151 -9.72 -0.03 18.29
N ARG A 152 -10.66 -0.97 18.11
CA ARG A 152 -11.16 -1.37 16.79
C ARG A 152 -11.82 -0.22 16.03
N LEU A 153 -12.72 0.52 16.69
CA LEU A 153 -13.37 1.68 16.08
C LEU A 153 -12.36 2.76 15.67
N ARG A 154 -11.36 3.01 16.52
CA ARG A 154 -10.31 3.99 16.24
C ARG A 154 -9.43 3.55 15.06
N ALA A 155 -9.07 2.28 14.98
CA ALA A 155 -8.31 1.72 13.86
C ALA A 155 -9.08 1.87 12.54
N ALA A 156 -10.34 1.45 12.51
CA ALA A 156 -11.22 1.58 11.36
C ALA A 156 -11.36 3.03 10.89
N GLN A 157 -11.59 3.96 11.81
CA GLN A 157 -11.70 5.39 11.50
C GLN A 157 -10.42 5.95 10.87
N VAL A 158 -9.25 5.68 11.48
CA VAL A 158 -7.96 6.18 10.97
C VAL A 158 -7.68 5.64 9.57
N LEU A 159 -7.82 4.33 9.36
CA LEU A 159 -7.54 3.74 8.05
C LEU A 159 -8.56 4.15 6.99
N ALA A 160 -9.82 4.36 7.37
CA ALA A 160 -10.82 4.93 6.47
C ALA A 160 -10.46 6.36 6.04
N VAL A 161 -10.01 7.21 6.97
CA VAL A 161 -9.54 8.57 6.67
C VAL A 161 -8.35 8.52 5.71
N GLN A 162 -7.31 7.75 6.01
CA GLN A 162 -6.13 7.65 5.14
C GLN A 162 -6.49 7.16 3.73
N ARG A 163 -7.36 6.15 3.63
CA ARG A 163 -7.83 5.62 2.35
C ARG A 163 -8.61 6.65 1.54
N VAL A 164 -9.51 7.42 2.18
CA VAL A 164 -10.28 8.46 1.50
C VAL A 164 -9.36 9.57 1.00
N LEU A 165 -8.44 10.05 1.84
CA LEU A 165 -7.46 11.07 1.46
C LEU A 165 -6.58 10.60 0.29
N ALA A 166 -6.03 9.38 0.37
CA ALA A 166 -5.21 8.84 -0.70
C ALA A 166 -5.98 8.70 -2.02
N ARG A 167 -7.23 8.23 -1.95
CA ARG A 167 -8.08 8.12 -3.13
C ARG A 167 -8.39 9.47 -3.75
N THR A 168 -8.69 10.48 -2.93
CA THR A 168 -8.96 11.85 -3.37
C THR A 168 -7.73 12.47 -4.03
N ASN A 169 -6.55 12.33 -3.43
CA ASN A 169 -5.30 12.81 -3.98
C ASN A 169 -5.00 12.17 -5.34
N TRP A 170 -5.09 10.84 -5.41
CA TRP A 170 -4.89 10.12 -6.67
C TRP A 170 -5.86 10.60 -7.76
N GLN A 171 -7.12 10.86 -7.43
CA GLN A 171 -8.10 11.31 -8.42
C GLN A 171 -7.71 12.67 -9.00
N LYS A 172 -7.29 13.63 -8.15
CA LYS A 172 -6.79 14.93 -8.59
C LYS A 172 -5.58 14.79 -9.54
N ILE A 173 -4.65 13.88 -9.23
CA ILE A 173 -3.50 13.57 -10.08
C ILE A 173 -3.93 12.90 -11.39
N ALA A 174 -4.84 11.94 -11.35
CA ALA A 174 -5.36 11.25 -12.53
C ALA A 174 -6.13 12.19 -13.49
N ASP A 175 -6.71 13.27 -12.96
CA ASP A 175 -7.37 14.35 -13.68
C ASP A 175 -6.37 15.37 -14.29
N GLY A 176 -5.05 15.14 -14.13
CA GLY A 176 -3.99 15.90 -14.78
C GLY A 176 -3.35 17.00 -13.92
N ARG A 177 -3.67 17.11 -12.63
CA ARG A 177 -2.96 18.01 -11.72
C ARG A 177 -1.61 17.41 -11.32
N THR A 178 -0.62 18.28 -11.03
CA THR A 178 0.68 17.80 -10.52
C THR A 178 0.64 17.55 -9.03
N ALA A 179 1.52 16.68 -8.53
CA ALA A 179 1.66 16.41 -7.09
C ALA A 179 2.00 17.71 -6.33
N ARG A 180 2.81 18.59 -6.92
CA ARG A 180 3.16 19.90 -6.37
C ARG A 180 1.93 20.80 -6.19
N ASP A 181 1.03 20.84 -7.18
CA ASP A 181 -0.16 21.70 -7.13
C ASP A 181 -1.22 21.18 -6.16
N VAL A 182 -1.28 19.86 -5.97
CA VAL A 182 -2.24 19.20 -5.05
C VAL A 182 -1.74 19.21 -3.60
N HIS A 183 -0.42 19.22 -3.37
CA HIS A 183 0.18 19.06 -2.05
C HIS A 183 -0.38 19.99 -0.97
N PRO A 184 -0.52 21.32 -1.17
CA PRO A 184 -1.04 22.20 -0.11
C PRO A 184 -2.47 21.84 0.32
N GLU A 185 -3.31 21.47 -0.65
CA GLU A 185 -4.68 21.04 -0.43
C GLU A 185 -4.70 19.68 0.28
N ALA A 186 -3.89 18.71 -0.15
CA ALA A 186 -3.78 17.39 0.47
C ALA A 186 -3.34 17.47 1.94
N VAL A 187 -2.43 18.40 2.26
CA VAL A 187 -2.00 18.67 3.63
C VAL A 187 -3.15 19.25 4.46
N ALA A 188 -3.87 20.24 3.94
CA ALA A 188 -5.00 20.86 4.64
C ALA A 188 -6.14 19.84 4.88
N ASP A 189 -6.46 19.02 3.87
CA ASP A 189 -7.45 17.95 3.97
C ASP A 189 -7.05 16.92 5.04
N ALA A 190 -5.75 16.56 5.10
CA ALA A 190 -5.23 15.64 6.11
C ALA A 190 -5.33 16.23 7.52
N ASP A 191 -4.91 17.47 7.71
CA ASP A 191 -4.99 18.15 9.01
C ASP A 191 -6.44 18.19 9.51
N GLN A 192 -7.37 18.62 8.66
CA GLN A 192 -8.80 18.67 8.99
C GLN A 192 -9.37 17.30 9.34
N ALA A 193 -9.05 16.26 8.53
CA ALA A 193 -9.58 14.93 8.73
C ALA A 193 -9.07 14.29 10.03
N PHE A 194 -7.77 14.45 10.35
CA PHE A 194 -7.22 13.95 11.59
C PHE A 194 -7.69 14.75 12.82
N ASP A 195 -8.00 16.03 12.68
CA ASP A 195 -8.59 16.83 13.78
C ASP A 195 -10.00 16.35 14.14
N GLN A 196 -10.79 15.90 13.17
CA GLN A 196 -12.10 15.31 13.41
C GLN A 196 -12.06 13.96 14.15
N LEU A 197 -10.90 13.29 14.19
CA LEU A 197 -10.72 12.04 14.92
C LEU A 197 -10.33 12.24 16.41
N ARG A 198 -10.06 13.46 16.84
CA ARG A 198 -9.67 13.80 18.23
C ARG A 198 -10.87 13.84 19.14
#